data_2af7d5f636d22e5212854f7a6a0da969
#
_entry.id   2af7d5f636d22e5212854f7a6a0da969
#
_cell.length_a   1.000
_cell.length_b   1.000
_cell.length_c   1.000
_cell.angle_alpha   90.00
_cell.angle_beta   90.00
_cell.angle_gamma   90.00
#
_symmetry.space_group_name_H-M   'P 1'
#
loop_
_entity.id
_entity.type
_entity.pdbx_description
1 polymer ?
#
loop_
_entity_poly.entity_id
_entity_poly.type
_entity_poly.pdbx_seq_one_letter_code
_entity_poly.pdbx_strand_id
1 'polypeptide(L)'
;MAQMIPETIPSKASKGEELLFKVLQERLPENYLVWYEPTIKRLLPDFIILGPAFGLLILEVKGWYAGNIELASHDFFQLRREREGKTKIESHANPLKQGHGYFSTVADKMAGFPLLCRPDSNYQGTLAFPIGVGAIMSNITAAQAREHALYTVLEKPAVAYRDELLDWADFSSGELIARLKGMFKTDFAFPPLTTDQISTIKGLLHPVTIVREVPAIASSLPPEVDEPLPTHATRLLSLDLEQERLARTMKAGHRVLSGVAGSGKTMILIARAKALANSLEPQHILILCFNITLASHLRSLLHSDSRNPQYQECIEVLHFHGWAKSFWKRLPSPKSFKTEEAYNQHLGEKVLAHLQKLKEEKRWDAVLVDEAHTFDKSWFPCCVAALKDTEEGDLMIVSDRNQGLYKRREFSWKSVGVNAIGRSKKLAQNYRNTQEILSADWDVLKPSKAKADSAFLAVKPSAALRHGPMPVFRSAPSKWESIDQTLAQVQALCEAGYSLSDIAIVYKYISHQEAAAFHLLIEEMKTKGMKPYWITENAEAKRTYDSQRPGVRIVTALSSLGLEFKAVLLLWVEQFWGCHDRDVAKAESERRQLYVAMTRAQDELHLFAGGQTRIVKELRESGNFLLL
;
A
#
# COMPACT_ATOMS: atom_id res chain seq x y z
N MET A 1 14.09 -18.18 -11.99
CA MET A 1 13.46 -18.81 -10.81
C MET A 1 12.17 -18.08 -10.51
N ALA A 2 11.09 -18.81 -10.21
CA ALA A 2 9.80 -18.22 -9.88
C ALA A 2 9.86 -17.35 -8.61
N GLN A 3 8.92 -16.43 -8.52
CA GLN A 3 8.78 -15.55 -7.36
C GLN A 3 7.91 -16.24 -6.31
N MET A 4 8.52 -16.70 -5.23
CA MET A 4 7.84 -17.41 -4.15
C MET A 4 7.31 -16.43 -3.08
N ILE A 5 6.10 -16.67 -2.58
CA ILE A 5 5.46 -15.86 -1.53
C ILE A 5 4.93 -16.81 -0.43
N PRO A 6 5.59 -16.91 0.72
CA PRO A 6 6.86 -16.29 1.11
C PRO A 6 8.07 -16.87 0.35
N GLU A 7 9.23 -16.22 0.42
CA GLU A 7 10.46 -16.68 -0.28
C GLU A 7 11.02 -17.99 0.25
N THR A 8 10.79 -18.29 1.51
CA THR A 8 11.20 -19.52 2.17
C THR A 8 9.98 -20.19 2.76
N ILE A 9 9.91 -21.50 2.59
CA ILE A 9 8.82 -22.27 3.17
C ILE A 9 8.96 -22.30 4.70
N PRO A 10 7.86 -22.16 5.48
CA PRO A 10 7.89 -22.25 6.93
C PRO A 10 8.35 -23.64 7.42
N SER A 11 9.03 -23.69 8.56
CA SER A 11 9.54 -24.95 9.17
C SER A 11 8.45 -25.96 9.55
N LYS A 12 7.18 -25.54 9.59
CA LYS A 12 6.02 -26.40 9.85
C LYS A 12 5.53 -27.17 8.62
N ALA A 13 6.03 -26.84 7.43
CA ALA A 13 5.61 -27.47 6.19
C ALA A 13 5.94 -28.97 6.17
N SER A 14 5.10 -29.74 5.50
CA SER A 14 5.36 -31.16 5.29
C SER A 14 6.49 -31.36 4.27
N LYS A 15 7.16 -32.51 4.32
CA LYS A 15 8.21 -32.86 3.33
C LYS A 15 7.72 -32.81 1.88
N GLY A 16 6.45 -33.10 1.63
CA GLY A 16 5.85 -33.02 0.31
C GLY A 16 5.70 -31.59 -0.17
N GLU A 17 5.29 -30.69 0.72
CA GLU A 17 5.21 -29.26 0.43
C GLU A 17 6.58 -28.63 0.24
N GLU A 18 7.59 -29.01 1.06
CA GLU A 18 8.97 -28.55 0.89
C GLU A 18 9.53 -28.94 -0.47
N LEU A 19 9.32 -30.19 -0.90
CA LEU A 19 9.77 -30.68 -2.19
C LEU A 19 9.08 -29.92 -3.34
N LEU A 20 7.75 -29.79 -3.29
CA LEU A 20 7.01 -29.05 -4.30
C LEU A 20 7.44 -27.59 -4.36
N PHE A 21 7.62 -26.94 -3.21
CA PHE A 21 8.07 -25.55 -3.13
C PHE A 21 9.41 -25.36 -3.85
N LYS A 22 10.38 -26.24 -3.57
CA LYS A 22 11.71 -26.21 -4.19
C LYS A 22 11.62 -26.39 -5.72
N VAL A 23 10.86 -27.38 -6.17
CA VAL A 23 10.67 -27.64 -7.60
C VAL A 23 10.06 -26.43 -8.30
N LEU A 24 8.98 -25.86 -7.76
CA LEU A 24 8.33 -24.68 -8.33
C LEU A 24 9.26 -23.47 -8.38
N GLN A 25 10.05 -23.27 -7.32
CA GLN A 25 11.02 -22.17 -7.24
C GLN A 25 12.11 -22.31 -8.31
N GLU A 26 12.70 -23.48 -8.45
CA GLU A 26 13.87 -23.71 -9.32
C GLU A 26 13.48 -23.84 -10.79
N ARG A 27 12.32 -24.42 -11.10
CA ARG A 27 11.94 -24.83 -12.46
C ARG A 27 10.99 -23.85 -13.15
N LEU A 28 10.19 -23.09 -12.43
CA LEU A 28 9.33 -22.09 -13.08
C LEU A 28 10.10 -20.81 -13.41
N PRO A 29 9.75 -20.13 -14.52
CA PRO A 29 10.37 -18.87 -14.93
C PRO A 29 10.12 -17.73 -13.93
N GLU A 30 10.92 -16.67 -14.03
CA GLU A 30 10.90 -15.50 -13.13
C GLU A 30 9.57 -14.73 -13.16
N ASN A 31 8.83 -14.79 -14.25
CA ASN A 31 7.53 -14.15 -14.41
C ASN A 31 6.35 -14.95 -13.82
N TYR A 32 6.63 -16.07 -13.12
CA TYR A 32 5.64 -16.83 -12.36
C TYR A 32 5.63 -16.41 -10.90
N LEU A 33 4.42 -16.29 -10.34
CA LEU A 33 4.16 -16.03 -8.92
C LEU A 33 3.62 -17.30 -8.27
N VAL A 34 4.20 -17.69 -7.14
CA VAL A 34 3.77 -18.87 -6.39
C VAL A 34 3.52 -18.48 -4.94
N TRP A 35 2.28 -18.61 -4.50
CA TRP A 35 1.91 -18.44 -3.08
C TRP A 35 1.87 -19.77 -2.37
N TYR A 36 2.42 -19.83 -1.18
CA TYR A 36 2.28 -20.92 -0.23
C TYR A 36 1.34 -20.50 0.91
N GLU A 37 0.33 -21.31 1.19
CA GLU A 37 -0.73 -21.05 2.20
C GLU A 37 -1.33 -19.62 2.12
N PRO A 38 -1.74 -19.10 0.94
CA PRO A 38 -2.39 -17.79 0.89
C PRO A 38 -3.74 -17.81 1.59
N THR A 39 -4.05 -16.78 2.38
CA THR A 39 -5.34 -16.68 3.07
C THR A 39 -6.39 -16.03 2.20
N ILE A 40 -7.43 -16.77 1.81
CA ILE A 40 -8.53 -16.27 0.99
C ILE A 40 -9.85 -16.47 1.74
N LYS A 41 -10.44 -15.42 2.31
CA LYS A 41 -11.69 -15.44 3.14
C LYS A 41 -11.56 -16.42 4.29
N ARG A 42 -10.90 -17.08 4.83
CA ARG A 42 -10.74 -18.16 5.82
C ARG A 42 -10.32 -19.50 5.19
N LEU A 43 -10.06 -19.52 3.89
CA LEU A 43 -9.57 -20.69 3.20
C LEU A 43 -8.06 -20.58 3.05
N LEU A 44 -7.36 -21.71 3.15
CA LEU A 44 -5.90 -21.81 3.08
C LEU A 44 -5.54 -22.91 2.07
N PRO A 45 -5.56 -22.63 0.76
CA PRO A 45 -5.01 -23.56 -0.21
C PRO A 45 -3.50 -23.70 -0.01
N ASP A 46 -2.96 -24.89 -0.22
CA ASP A 46 -1.53 -25.14 0.03
C ASP A 46 -0.67 -24.30 -0.94
N PHE A 47 -0.99 -24.29 -2.24
CA PHE A 47 -0.30 -23.47 -3.22
C PHE A 47 -1.25 -22.82 -4.21
N ILE A 48 -0.90 -21.60 -4.65
CA ILE A 48 -1.48 -20.96 -5.84
C ILE A 48 -0.34 -20.53 -6.76
N ILE A 49 -0.45 -20.87 -8.05
CA ILE A 49 0.53 -20.53 -9.08
C ILE A 49 -0.14 -19.60 -10.10
N LEU A 50 0.50 -18.48 -10.43
CA LEU A 50 0.05 -17.54 -11.47
C LEU A 50 1.17 -17.35 -12.50
N GLY A 51 0.84 -17.48 -13.76
CA GLY A 51 1.74 -17.13 -14.88
C GLY A 51 1.02 -16.28 -15.92
N PRO A 52 1.71 -15.33 -16.59
CA PRO A 52 1.07 -14.40 -17.53
C PRO A 52 0.30 -15.07 -18.67
N ALA A 53 0.86 -16.12 -19.28
CA ALA A 53 0.22 -16.90 -20.35
C ALA A 53 -0.29 -18.26 -19.85
N PHE A 54 -0.23 -18.52 -18.55
CA PHE A 54 -0.58 -19.78 -17.92
C PHE A 54 -1.99 -19.74 -17.31
N GLY A 55 -2.36 -18.59 -16.71
CA GLY A 55 -3.55 -18.47 -15.89
C GLY A 55 -3.22 -18.71 -14.41
N LEU A 56 -4.19 -19.23 -13.65
CA LEU A 56 -4.05 -19.46 -12.21
C LEU A 56 -4.31 -20.93 -11.90
N LEU A 57 -3.44 -21.58 -11.11
CA LEU A 57 -3.58 -22.96 -10.68
C LEU A 57 -3.59 -23.04 -9.16
N ILE A 58 -4.58 -23.72 -8.59
CA ILE A 58 -4.71 -24.02 -7.16
C ILE A 58 -4.28 -25.47 -6.95
N LEU A 59 -3.31 -25.69 -6.03
CA LEU A 59 -2.82 -27.03 -5.71
C LEU A 59 -3.02 -27.36 -4.23
N GLU A 60 -3.50 -28.57 -3.98
CA GLU A 60 -3.55 -29.21 -2.65
C GLU A 60 -2.49 -30.30 -2.54
N VAL A 61 -1.77 -30.35 -1.43
CA VAL A 61 -0.73 -31.35 -1.14
C VAL A 61 -1.17 -32.23 0.00
N LYS A 62 -1.19 -33.55 -0.21
CA LYS A 62 -1.55 -34.52 0.84
C LYS A 62 -0.41 -35.52 1.07
N GLY A 63 0.08 -35.56 2.30
CA GLY A 63 1.09 -36.49 2.77
C GLY A 63 0.51 -37.82 3.27
N TRP A 64 -0.60 -38.30 2.70
CA TRP A 64 -1.23 -39.55 3.08
C TRP A 64 -0.45 -40.76 2.54
N TYR A 65 -0.51 -41.89 3.24
CA TYR A 65 0.03 -43.18 2.80
C TYR A 65 -1.12 -44.07 2.31
N ALA A 66 -0.91 -44.78 1.21
CA ALA A 66 -1.94 -45.66 0.64
C ALA A 66 -2.48 -46.70 1.65
N GLY A 67 -1.61 -47.31 2.43
CA GLY A 67 -1.99 -48.29 3.47
C GLY A 67 -2.79 -47.74 4.65
N ASN A 68 -2.91 -46.40 4.76
CA ASN A 68 -3.71 -45.76 5.81
C ASN A 68 -5.11 -45.36 5.33
N ILE A 69 -5.40 -45.51 4.04
CA ILE A 69 -6.69 -45.14 3.45
C ILE A 69 -7.63 -46.33 3.61
N GLU A 70 -8.68 -46.14 4.41
CA GLU A 70 -9.73 -47.16 4.61
C GLU A 70 -10.84 -47.01 3.59
N LEU A 71 -11.17 -45.77 3.23
CA LEU A 71 -12.22 -45.47 2.25
C LEU A 71 -11.86 -44.24 1.44
N ALA A 72 -12.04 -44.31 0.13
CA ALA A 72 -11.86 -43.22 -0.79
C ALA A 72 -13.12 -43.00 -1.63
N SER A 73 -13.58 -41.74 -1.70
CA SER A 73 -14.70 -41.34 -2.52
C SER A 73 -14.42 -39.99 -3.19
N HIS A 74 -15.29 -39.58 -4.11
CA HIS A 74 -15.20 -38.23 -4.71
C HIS A 74 -15.44 -37.10 -3.70
N ASP A 75 -16.08 -37.41 -2.54
CA ASP A 75 -16.42 -36.42 -1.54
C ASP A 75 -15.43 -36.38 -0.40
N PHE A 76 -14.99 -37.51 0.12
CA PHE A 76 -14.16 -37.61 1.31
C PHE A 76 -13.31 -38.88 1.33
N PHE A 77 -12.28 -38.85 2.16
CA PHE A 77 -11.38 -39.95 2.49
C PHE A 77 -11.46 -40.27 3.98
N GLN A 78 -11.46 -41.55 4.33
CA GLN A 78 -11.28 -41.99 5.71
C GLN A 78 -9.88 -42.58 5.88
N LEU A 79 -9.16 -42.01 6.85
CA LEU A 79 -7.77 -42.38 7.13
C LEU A 79 -7.69 -43.03 8.50
N ARG A 80 -7.02 -44.20 8.56
CA ARG A 80 -6.66 -44.87 9.80
C ARG A 80 -5.41 -44.21 10.39
N ARG A 81 -5.50 -43.77 11.63
CA ARG A 81 -4.35 -43.29 12.42
C ARG A 81 -4.23 -44.09 13.70
N GLU A 82 -3.03 -44.62 13.95
CA GLU A 82 -2.70 -45.24 15.21
C GLU A 82 -1.97 -44.24 16.12
N ARG A 83 -2.55 -43.94 17.27
CA ARG A 83 -1.91 -43.15 18.32
C ARG A 83 -2.08 -43.89 19.65
N GLU A 84 -0.96 -44.12 20.38
CA GLU A 84 -0.95 -44.74 21.71
C GLU A 84 -1.70 -46.07 21.80
N GLY A 85 -1.56 -46.92 20.76
CA GLY A 85 -2.23 -48.21 20.68
C GLY A 85 -3.72 -48.19 20.42
N LYS A 86 -4.29 -47.01 20.09
CA LYS A 86 -5.70 -46.84 19.67
C LYS A 86 -5.78 -46.49 18.20
N THR A 87 -6.57 -47.25 17.47
CA THR A 87 -6.90 -46.92 16.06
C THR A 87 -8.04 -45.92 16.03
N LYS A 88 -7.83 -44.80 15.35
CA LYS A 88 -8.83 -43.76 15.10
C LYS A 88 -9.02 -43.60 13.60
N ILE A 89 -10.26 -43.55 13.13
CA ILE A 89 -10.60 -43.22 11.75
C ILE A 89 -10.96 -41.73 11.69
N GLU A 90 -10.24 -40.98 10.84
CA GLU A 90 -10.46 -39.55 10.62
C GLU A 90 -10.97 -39.33 9.20
N SER A 91 -12.03 -38.50 9.06
CA SER A 91 -12.59 -38.14 7.76
C SER A 91 -12.01 -36.83 7.26
N HIS A 92 -11.53 -36.82 6.02
CA HIS A 92 -10.95 -35.66 5.33
C HIS A 92 -11.66 -35.44 4.00
N ALA A 93 -11.80 -34.19 3.57
CA ALA A 93 -12.34 -33.91 2.23
C ALA A 93 -11.43 -34.48 1.13
N ASN A 94 -12.01 -34.87 0.01
CA ASN A 94 -11.25 -35.21 -1.19
C ASN A 94 -10.42 -33.97 -1.62
N PRO A 95 -9.09 -34.10 -1.89
CA PRO A 95 -8.24 -32.96 -2.25
C PRO A 95 -8.73 -32.16 -3.46
N LEU A 96 -9.23 -32.81 -4.48
CA LEU A 96 -9.80 -32.12 -5.65
C LEU A 96 -11.10 -31.39 -5.31
N LYS A 97 -11.98 -32.00 -4.48
CA LYS A 97 -13.19 -31.32 -4.00
C LYS A 97 -12.85 -30.11 -3.12
N GLN A 98 -11.84 -30.23 -2.26
CA GLN A 98 -11.33 -29.12 -1.46
C GLN A 98 -10.82 -27.99 -2.35
N GLY A 99 -10.01 -28.30 -3.37
CA GLY A 99 -9.51 -27.35 -4.35
C GLY A 99 -10.63 -26.68 -5.16
N HIS A 100 -11.70 -27.41 -5.52
CA HIS A 100 -12.86 -26.82 -6.17
C HIS A 100 -13.65 -25.85 -5.25
N GLY A 101 -13.67 -26.10 -3.94
CA GLY A 101 -14.21 -25.15 -2.98
C GLY A 101 -13.42 -23.83 -2.96
N TYR A 102 -12.10 -23.92 -3.08
CA TYR A 102 -11.23 -22.74 -3.20
C TYR A 102 -11.43 -22.03 -4.55
N PHE A 103 -11.52 -22.80 -5.64
CA PHE A 103 -11.78 -22.27 -6.98
C PHE A 103 -13.01 -21.36 -7.00
N SER A 104 -14.16 -21.80 -6.48
CA SER A 104 -15.38 -20.99 -6.47
C SER A 104 -15.16 -19.67 -5.73
N THR A 105 -14.55 -19.71 -4.55
CA THR A 105 -14.29 -18.51 -3.74
C THR A 105 -13.33 -17.55 -4.43
N VAL A 106 -12.29 -18.07 -5.08
CA VAL A 106 -11.29 -17.28 -5.82
C VAL A 106 -11.92 -16.66 -7.06
N ALA A 107 -12.66 -17.45 -7.84
CA ALA A 107 -13.32 -17.01 -9.05
C ALA A 107 -14.36 -15.92 -8.76
N ASP A 108 -15.23 -16.11 -7.76
CA ASP A 108 -16.24 -15.13 -7.34
C ASP A 108 -15.59 -13.81 -6.90
N LYS A 109 -14.49 -13.90 -6.15
CA LYS A 109 -13.76 -12.70 -5.70
C LYS A 109 -13.14 -11.96 -6.88
N MET A 110 -12.59 -12.66 -7.86
CA MET A 110 -11.96 -12.08 -9.05
C MET A 110 -12.99 -11.54 -10.05
N ALA A 111 -14.14 -12.18 -10.18
CA ALA A 111 -15.23 -11.75 -11.07
C ALA A 111 -15.83 -10.39 -10.66
N GLY A 112 -15.65 -9.97 -9.40
CA GLY A 112 -16.00 -8.63 -8.94
C GLY A 112 -15.12 -7.51 -9.51
N PHE A 113 -14.07 -7.83 -10.27
CA PHE A 113 -13.14 -6.86 -10.85
C PHE A 113 -13.23 -6.87 -12.38
N PRO A 114 -13.83 -5.82 -13.01
CA PRO A 114 -14.00 -5.77 -14.46
C PRO A 114 -12.70 -5.97 -15.25
N LEU A 115 -11.56 -5.48 -14.71
CA LEU A 115 -10.23 -5.66 -15.31
C LEU A 115 -9.83 -7.14 -15.50
N LEU A 116 -10.35 -8.04 -14.67
CA LEU A 116 -10.07 -9.47 -14.71
C LEU A 116 -11.10 -10.26 -15.53
N CYS A 117 -12.18 -9.61 -15.98
CA CYS A 117 -13.26 -10.21 -16.73
C CYS A 117 -13.10 -9.97 -18.24
N ARG A 118 -13.78 -10.79 -19.04
CA ARG A 118 -13.83 -10.61 -20.48
C ARG A 118 -14.69 -9.39 -20.82
N PRO A 119 -14.22 -8.51 -21.72
CA PRO A 119 -14.98 -7.33 -22.15
C PRO A 119 -16.14 -7.67 -23.10
N ASP A 120 -16.19 -8.89 -23.64
CA ASP A 120 -17.18 -9.33 -24.62
C ASP A 120 -18.57 -9.47 -23.97
N SER A 121 -19.60 -8.89 -24.61
CA SER A 121 -20.98 -8.87 -24.12
C SER A 121 -21.59 -10.26 -23.88
N ASN A 122 -21.14 -11.28 -24.62
CA ASN A 122 -21.59 -12.66 -24.46
C ASN A 122 -21.01 -13.37 -23.24
N TYR A 123 -19.95 -12.82 -22.64
CA TYR A 123 -19.21 -13.42 -21.55
C TYR A 123 -18.99 -12.46 -20.37
N GLN A 124 -19.83 -11.43 -20.24
CA GLN A 124 -19.75 -10.48 -19.12
C GLN A 124 -19.79 -11.20 -17.78
N GLY A 125 -18.83 -10.88 -16.91
CA GLY A 125 -18.68 -11.50 -15.59
C GLY A 125 -17.87 -12.80 -15.57
N THR A 126 -17.44 -13.34 -16.74
CA THR A 126 -16.50 -14.47 -16.78
C THR A 126 -15.05 -13.96 -16.79
N LEU A 127 -14.16 -14.69 -16.12
CA LEU A 127 -12.74 -14.32 -16.06
C LEU A 127 -12.08 -14.39 -17.45
N ALA A 128 -11.16 -13.47 -17.69
CA ALA A 128 -10.40 -13.38 -18.93
C ALA A 128 -9.29 -14.46 -19.07
N PHE A 129 -9.05 -15.24 -18.02
CA PHE A 129 -8.03 -16.28 -17.95
C PHE A 129 -8.57 -17.53 -17.23
N PRO A 130 -8.02 -18.73 -17.51
CA PRO A 130 -8.46 -19.96 -16.88
C PRO A 130 -7.94 -20.09 -15.45
N ILE A 131 -8.72 -20.78 -14.60
CA ILE A 131 -8.33 -21.25 -13.28
C ILE A 131 -8.36 -22.77 -13.27
N GLY A 132 -7.22 -23.39 -12.91
CA GLY A 132 -7.08 -24.83 -12.73
C GLY A 132 -7.10 -25.26 -11.27
N VAL A 133 -7.39 -26.53 -11.03
CA VAL A 133 -7.31 -27.19 -9.72
C VAL A 133 -6.57 -28.50 -9.87
N GLY A 134 -5.58 -28.73 -9.01
CA GLY A 134 -4.84 -29.98 -8.97
C GLY A 134 -4.56 -30.45 -7.55
N ALA A 135 -4.12 -31.71 -7.41
CA ALA A 135 -3.70 -32.28 -6.15
C ALA A 135 -2.37 -33.04 -6.28
N ILE A 136 -1.56 -33.02 -5.22
CA ILE A 136 -0.29 -33.72 -5.13
C ILE A 136 -0.36 -34.74 -3.98
N MET A 137 -0.23 -36.04 -4.32
CA MET A 137 -0.17 -37.13 -3.35
C MET A 137 1.31 -37.46 -3.05
N SER A 138 1.92 -36.70 -2.12
CA SER A 138 3.38 -36.68 -1.94
C SER A 138 3.97 -37.97 -1.37
N ASN A 139 3.16 -38.89 -0.81
CA ASN A 139 3.61 -40.17 -0.26
C ASN A 139 2.99 -41.40 -0.93
N ILE A 140 2.16 -41.22 -1.98
CA ILE A 140 1.55 -42.31 -2.73
C ILE A 140 2.15 -42.34 -4.13
N THR A 141 2.66 -43.49 -4.57
CA THR A 141 3.14 -43.68 -5.94
C THR A 141 2.01 -44.01 -6.89
N ALA A 142 2.20 -43.80 -8.20
CA ALA A 142 1.22 -44.19 -9.22
C ALA A 142 0.92 -45.70 -9.19
N ALA A 143 1.89 -46.54 -8.86
CA ALA A 143 1.70 -47.99 -8.70
C ALA A 143 0.77 -48.30 -7.51
N GLN A 144 1.03 -47.71 -6.33
CA GLN A 144 0.15 -47.85 -5.17
C GLN A 144 -1.26 -47.31 -5.40
N ALA A 145 -1.38 -46.22 -6.13
CA ALA A 145 -2.69 -45.68 -6.49
C ALA A 145 -3.50 -46.63 -7.37
N ARG A 146 -2.84 -47.37 -8.28
CA ARG A 146 -3.50 -48.42 -9.08
C ARG A 146 -3.90 -49.63 -8.24
N GLU A 147 -2.98 -50.14 -7.41
CA GLU A 147 -3.20 -51.25 -6.53
C GLU A 147 -4.41 -51.04 -5.60
N HIS A 148 -4.57 -49.85 -5.06
CA HIS A 148 -5.67 -49.48 -4.18
C HIS A 148 -6.85 -48.84 -4.91
N ALA A 149 -6.89 -48.88 -6.24
CA ALA A 149 -7.94 -48.28 -7.11
C ALA A 149 -8.21 -46.77 -6.83
N LEU A 150 -7.25 -46.05 -6.26
CA LEU A 150 -7.38 -44.61 -5.92
C LEU A 150 -7.50 -43.71 -7.16
N TYR A 151 -7.00 -44.16 -8.30
CA TYR A 151 -7.09 -43.41 -9.56
C TYR A 151 -8.55 -43.20 -10.02
N THR A 152 -9.52 -43.95 -9.51
CA THR A 152 -10.96 -43.77 -9.82
C THR A 152 -11.53 -42.48 -9.19
N VAL A 153 -10.91 -41.98 -8.11
CA VAL A 153 -11.35 -40.78 -7.39
C VAL A 153 -10.27 -39.69 -7.38
N LEU A 154 -9.02 -40.02 -7.77
CA LEU A 154 -7.86 -39.14 -7.89
C LEU A 154 -7.25 -39.28 -9.28
N GLU A 155 -7.99 -38.82 -10.29
CA GLU A 155 -7.66 -39.05 -11.70
C GLU A 155 -6.53 -38.14 -12.22
N LYS A 156 -5.65 -38.73 -13.07
CA LYS A 156 -4.80 -37.92 -13.95
C LYS A 156 -5.66 -37.26 -15.05
N PRO A 157 -5.28 -36.06 -15.52
CA PRO A 157 -4.07 -35.28 -15.19
C PRO A 157 -4.20 -34.38 -13.97
N ALA A 158 -5.35 -34.29 -13.31
CA ALA A 158 -5.59 -33.37 -12.18
C ALA A 158 -4.77 -33.73 -10.95
N VAL A 159 -4.29 -34.98 -10.83
CA VAL A 159 -3.50 -35.44 -9.70
C VAL A 159 -2.10 -35.85 -10.15
N ALA A 160 -1.07 -35.45 -9.36
CA ALA A 160 0.28 -35.97 -9.46
C ALA A 160 0.60 -36.83 -8.23
N TYR A 161 1.34 -37.93 -8.46
CA TYR A 161 1.77 -38.85 -7.43
C TYR A 161 3.25 -38.65 -7.08
N ARG A 162 3.71 -39.30 -6.01
CA ARG A 162 5.07 -39.12 -5.46
C ARG A 162 6.18 -39.34 -6.49
N ASP A 163 6.11 -40.41 -7.25
CA ASP A 163 7.06 -40.73 -8.31
C ASP A 163 7.17 -39.60 -9.32
N GLU A 164 6.05 -39.13 -9.81
CA GLU A 164 5.98 -38.01 -10.74
C GLU A 164 6.49 -36.68 -10.11
N LEU A 165 6.15 -36.40 -8.85
CA LEU A 165 6.66 -35.21 -8.15
C LEU A 165 8.19 -35.21 -8.02
N LEU A 166 8.79 -36.38 -7.84
CA LEU A 166 10.24 -36.53 -7.80
C LEU A 166 10.88 -36.28 -9.17
N ASP A 167 10.25 -36.78 -10.26
CA ASP A 167 10.71 -36.58 -11.63
C ASP A 167 10.68 -35.08 -12.03
N TRP A 168 9.77 -34.29 -11.46
CA TRP A 168 9.69 -32.84 -11.74
C TRP A 168 10.97 -32.09 -11.40
N ALA A 169 11.80 -32.58 -10.50
CA ALA A 169 13.09 -31.99 -10.19
C ALA A 169 14.06 -31.98 -11.39
N ASP A 170 13.85 -32.88 -12.35
CA ASP A 170 14.68 -33.02 -13.55
C ASP A 170 14.03 -32.39 -14.80
N PHE A 171 12.78 -31.93 -14.69
CA PHE A 171 12.06 -31.30 -15.79
C PHE A 171 12.67 -29.97 -16.21
N SER A 172 12.62 -29.65 -17.48
CA SER A 172 12.80 -28.29 -17.96
C SER A 172 11.61 -27.42 -17.56
N SER A 173 11.77 -26.11 -17.60
CA SER A 173 10.68 -25.16 -17.33
C SER A 173 9.45 -25.41 -18.22
N GLY A 174 9.67 -25.72 -19.51
CA GLY A 174 8.59 -25.98 -20.45
C GLY A 174 7.80 -27.26 -20.13
N GLU A 175 8.49 -28.32 -19.75
CA GLU A 175 7.89 -29.60 -19.37
C GLU A 175 7.05 -29.46 -18.10
N LEU A 176 7.56 -28.77 -17.07
CA LEU A 176 6.81 -28.52 -15.86
C LEU A 176 5.56 -27.66 -16.11
N ILE A 177 5.69 -26.58 -16.89
CA ILE A 177 4.55 -25.73 -17.25
C ILE A 177 3.50 -26.54 -18.01
N ALA A 178 3.89 -27.33 -19.00
CA ALA A 178 2.97 -28.17 -19.76
C ALA A 178 2.25 -29.18 -18.86
N ARG A 179 2.98 -29.79 -17.91
CA ARG A 179 2.40 -30.74 -16.96
C ARG A 179 1.41 -30.09 -16.00
N LEU A 180 1.76 -28.93 -15.43
CA LEU A 180 0.87 -28.17 -14.55
C LEU A 180 -0.35 -27.66 -15.31
N LYS A 181 -0.19 -27.25 -16.58
CA LYS A 181 -1.30 -26.83 -17.44
C LYS A 181 -2.26 -27.99 -17.74
N GLY A 182 -1.77 -29.21 -17.81
CA GLY A 182 -2.60 -30.42 -17.93
C GLY A 182 -3.57 -30.63 -16.76
N MET A 183 -3.38 -29.97 -15.60
CA MET A 183 -4.31 -30.02 -14.46
C MET A 183 -5.56 -29.13 -14.66
N PHE A 184 -5.56 -28.27 -15.66
CA PHE A 184 -6.73 -27.42 -15.94
C PHE A 184 -7.84 -28.25 -16.59
N LYS A 185 -8.99 -28.29 -15.94
CA LYS A 185 -10.19 -28.94 -16.52
C LYS A 185 -10.76 -28.13 -17.70
N THR A 186 -10.64 -26.80 -17.62
CA THR A 186 -11.04 -25.86 -18.65
C THR A 186 -9.83 -25.02 -18.99
N ASP A 187 -9.31 -25.17 -20.22
CA ASP A 187 -8.24 -24.34 -20.76
C ASP A 187 -8.74 -23.65 -22.03
N PHE A 188 -8.42 -22.39 -22.19
CA PHE A 188 -8.75 -21.61 -23.38
C PHE A 188 -7.64 -20.58 -23.64
N ALA A 189 -7.49 -20.21 -24.92
CA ALA A 189 -6.54 -19.17 -25.30
C ALA A 189 -6.98 -17.81 -24.78
N PHE A 190 -6.05 -17.07 -24.20
CA PHE A 190 -6.23 -15.71 -23.72
C PHE A 190 -4.95 -14.90 -23.94
N PRO A 191 -5.02 -13.57 -24.08
CA PRO A 191 -3.83 -12.73 -24.16
C PRO A 191 -3.08 -12.79 -22.83
N PRO A 192 -1.73 -12.70 -22.84
CA PRO A 192 -0.94 -12.68 -21.62
C PRO A 192 -1.47 -11.61 -20.66
N LEU A 193 -1.57 -11.97 -19.38
CA LEU A 193 -2.02 -11.05 -18.32
C LEU A 193 -1.13 -9.82 -18.27
N THR A 194 -1.76 -8.67 -18.24
CA THR A 194 -1.06 -7.38 -18.07
C THR A 194 -0.51 -7.20 -16.66
N THR A 195 0.43 -6.31 -16.50
CA THR A 195 0.98 -5.96 -15.17
C THR A 195 -0.11 -5.53 -14.18
N ASP A 196 -1.12 -4.79 -14.66
CA ASP A 196 -2.24 -4.33 -13.83
C ASP A 196 -3.15 -5.49 -13.41
N GLN A 197 -3.39 -6.46 -14.30
CA GLN A 197 -4.14 -7.68 -13.97
C GLN A 197 -3.39 -8.55 -12.95
N ILE A 198 -2.09 -8.74 -13.13
CA ILE A 198 -1.24 -9.48 -12.19
C ILE A 198 -1.23 -8.78 -10.81
N SER A 199 -1.08 -7.46 -10.78
CA SER A 199 -1.11 -6.68 -9.55
C SER A 199 -2.46 -6.78 -8.84
N THR A 200 -3.57 -6.77 -9.60
CA THR A 200 -4.92 -6.94 -9.07
C THR A 200 -5.10 -8.35 -8.46
N ILE A 201 -4.70 -9.40 -9.18
CA ILE A 201 -4.76 -10.78 -8.69
C ILE A 201 -3.91 -10.93 -7.42
N LYS A 202 -2.71 -10.38 -7.42
CA LYS A 202 -1.82 -10.38 -6.26
C LYS A 202 -2.48 -9.72 -5.05
N GLY A 203 -3.08 -8.55 -5.23
CA GLY A 203 -3.80 -7.84 -4.17
C GLY A 203 -5.01 -8.62 -3.62
N LEU A 204 -5.68 -9.40 -4.47
CA LEU A 204 -6.82 -10.24 -4.07
C LEU A 204 -6.42 -11.50 -3.31
N LEU A 205 -5.35 -12.17 -3.73
CA LEU A 205 -4.85 -13.38 -3.09
C LEU A 205 -4.10 -13.06 -1.79
N HIS A 206 -3.58 -11.86 -1.67
CA HIS A 206 -2.76 -11.44 -0.54
C HIS A 206 -3.21 -10.08 0.01
N PRO A 207 -4.33 -10.06 0.78
CA PRO A 207 -4.98 -8.82 1.25
C PRO A 207 -4.08 -7.87 2.05
N VAL A 208 -2.94 -8.33 2.57
CA VAL A 208 -1.96 -7.49 3.28
C VAL A 208 -1.40 -6.38 2.39
N THR A 209 -1.46 -6.55 1.07
CA THR A 209 -0.98 -5.59 0.07
C THR A 209 -2.06 -4.66 -0.46
N ILE A 210 -3.34 -4.88 -0.11
CA ILE A 210 -4.44 -4.04 -0.55
C ILE A 210 -4.58 -2.87 0.40
N VAL A 211 -4.37 -1.66 -0.13
CA VAL A 211 -4.53 -0.41 0.63
C VAL A 211 -5.91 0.18 0.44
N ARG A 212 -6.60 -0.16 -0.63
CA ARG A 212 -7.92 0.37 -0.96
C ARG A 212 -8.74 -0.64 -1.76
N GLU A 213 -9.87 -1.09 -1.21
CA GLU A 213 -10.98 -1.61 -2.01
C GLU A 213 -11.85 -0.40 -2.40
N VAL A 214 -12.00 -0.12 -3.69
CA VAL A 214 -13.05 0.77 -4.15
C VAL A 214 -14.31 -0.10 -4.29
N PRO A 215 -15.45 0.26 -3.67
CA PRO A 215 -16.69 -0.47 -3.85
C PRO A 215 -17.05 -0.51 -5.35
N ALA A 216 -17.43 -1.69 -5.84
CA ALA A 216 -18.07 -1.80 -7.14
C ALA A 216 -19.30 -0.90 -7.13
N ILE A 217 -19.34 0.11 -8.00
CA ILE A 217 -20.56 0.89 -8.21
C ILE A 217 -21.57 -0.09 -8.76
N ALA A 218 -22.61 -0.35 -7.98
CA ALA A 218 -23.78 -1.06 -8.45
C ALA A 218 -24.30 -0.30 -9.68
N SER A 219 -24.25 -0.94 -10.84
CA SER A 219 -24.74 -0.41 -12.09
C SER A 219 -26.25 -0.24 -12.02
N SER A 220 -26.68 0.96 -11.67
CA SER A 220 -28.04 1.44 -11.97
C SER A 220 -27.90 2.65 -12.89
N LEU A 221 -27.55 2.39 -14.15
CA LEU A 221 -27.71 3.33 -15.25
C LEU A 221 -28.45 2.63 -16.39
N PRO A 222 -29.40 3.32 -17.05
CA PRO A 222 -30.14 2.76 -18.16
C PRO A 222 -29.22 2.46 -19.36
N PRO A 223 -29.57 1.50 -20.21
CA PRO A 223 -28.77 1.19 -21.39
C PRO A 223 -28.98 2.31 -22.44
N GLU A 224 -27.88 2.77 -22.96
CA GLU A 224 -27.67 3.44 -24.24
C GLU A 224 -26.66 4.58 -24.09
N VAL A 225 -25.40 4.28 -24.35
CA VAL A 225 -24.50 5.05 -25.24
C VAL A 225 -23.28 4.18 -25.52
N ASP A 226 -23.08 3.83 -26.78
CA ASP A 226 -21.90 3.16 -27.35
C ASP A 226 -20.73 4.15 -27.41
N GLU A 227 -19.96 4.23 -26.33
CA GLU A 227 -18.56 4.68 -26.38
C GLU A 227 -17.77 3.92 -25.30
N PRO A 228 -16.54 3.46 -25.59
CA PRO A 228 -15.74 2.77 -24.59
C PRO A 228 -15.38 3.77 -23.48
N LEU A 229 -15.99 3.61 -22.31
CA LEU A 229 -15.60 4.31 -21.09
C LEU A 229 -14.09 4.14 -20.87
N PRO A 230 -13.33 5.23 -20.67
CA PRO A 230 -11.92 5.12 -20.32
C PRO A 230 -11.82 4.31 -19.04
N THR A 231 -11.15 3.18 -19.13
CA THR A 231 -10.91 2.23 -18.05
C THR A 231 -10.00 2.85 -16.98
N HIS A 232 -10.50 3.80 -16.21
CA HIS A 232 -9.93 4.14 -14.91
C HIS A 232 -10.41 3.11 -13.88
N ALA A 233 -10.17 1.85 -14.22
CA ALA A 233 -10.47 0.73 -13.36
C ALA A 233 -9.75 0.91 -12.03
N THR A 234 -10.50 0.77 -11.01
CA THR A 234 -10.19 0.50 -9.62
C THR A 234 -8.81 -0.12 -9.45
N ARG A 235 -7.78 0.71 -9.28
CA ARG A 235 -6.43 0.22 -9.01
C ARG A 235 -6.37 -0.20 -7.55
N LEU A 236 -6.24 -1.50 -7.33
CA LEU A 236 -5.72 -2.01 -6.07
C LEU A 236 -4.27 -1.54 -5.95
N LEU A 237 -4.03 -0.61 -5.03
CA LEU A 237 -2.67 -0.23 -4.66
C LEU A 237 -2.06 -1.42 -3.92
N SER A 238 -1.36 -2.26 -4.63
CA SER A 238 -0.55 -3.32 -4.04
C SER A 238 0.88 -2.82 -3.84
N LEU A 239 1.51 -3.29 -2.78
CA LEU A 239 2.97 -3.20 -2.67
C LEU A 239 3.58 -3.94 -3.88
N ASP A 240 4.66 -3.43 -4.44
CA ASP A 240 5.44 -4.24 -5.34
C ASP A 240 6.13 -5.38 -4.57
N LEU A 241 6.67 -6.35 -5.30
CA LEU A 241 7.31 -7.51 -4.69
C LEU A 241 8.46 -7.14 -3.74
N GLU A 242 9.23 -6.11 -4.08
CA GLU A 242 10.34 -5.67 -3.24
C GLU A 242 9.87 -5.05 -1.93
N GLN A 243 8.82 -4.23 -1.98
CA GLN A 243 8.22 -3.59 -0.82
C GLN A 243 7.57 -4.63 0.11
N GLU A 244 6.87 -5.60 -0.47
CA GLU A 244 6.24 -6.69 0.28
C GLU A 244 7.27 -7.60 0.94
N ARG A 245 8.30 -7.98 0.20
CA ARG A 245 9.45 -8.72 0.71
C ARG A 245 10.09 -8.01 1.90
N LEU A 246 10.32 -6.70 1.76
CA LEU A 246 10.83 -5.89 2.84
C LEU A 246 9.94 -5.93 4.08
N ALA A 247 8.63 -5.74 3.93
CA ALA A 247 7.71 -5.72 5.06
C ALA A 247 7.67 -7.06 5.82
N ARG A 248 7.79 -8.18 5.10
CA ARG A 248 7.66 -9.54 5.65
C ARG A 248 8.96 -10.13 6.21
N THR A 249 10.07 -9.91 5.51
CA THR A 249 11.38 -10.50 5.89
C THR A 249 12.10 -9.71 6.97
N MET A 250 11.53 -8.61 7.43
CA MET A 250 12.11 -7.84 8.53
C MET A 250 12.06 -8.65 9.82
N LYS A 251 13.24 -9.01 10.33
CA LYS A 251 13.40 -9.50 11.70
C LYS A 251 13.24 -8.32 12.68
N ALA A 252 13.08 -8.56 13.96
CA ALA A 252 13.12 -7.51 14.98
C ALA A 252 14.42 -6.70 14.94
N GLY A 253 14.45 -5.54 15.60
CA GLY A 253 15.59 -4.62 15.65
C GLY A 253 15.36 -3.29 14.95
N HIS A 254 16.29 -2.36 15.14
CA HIS A 254 16.17 -1.01 14.60
C HIS A 254 16.46 -0.95 13.10
N ARG A 255 15.59 -0.27 12.34
CA ARG A 255 15.70 -0.13 10.88
C ARG A 255 15.40 1.29 10.42
N VAL A 256 16.04 1.69 9.35
CA VAL A 256 15.79 2.97 8.68
C VAL A 256 15.49 2.73 7.22
N LEU A 257 14.27 3.05 6.80
CA LEU A 257 13.89 3.09 5.40
C LEU A 257 13.90 4.55 4.93
N SER A 258 14.75 4.83 3.97
CA SER A 258 14.78 6.13 3.32
C SER A 258 14.46 5.97 1.84
N GLY A 259 13.77 6.94 1.25
CA GLY A 259 13.46 6.85 -0.16
C GLY A 259 12.88 8.15 -0.70
N VAL A 260 12.66 8.13 -2.02
CA VAL A 260 12.00 9.25 -2.69
C VAL A 260 10.53 9.34 -2.30
N ALA A 261 9.91 10.52 -2.46
CA ALA A 261 8.47 10.66 -2.33
C ALA A 261 7.77 9.64 -3.25
N GLY A 262 6.65 9.08 -2.82
CA GLY A 262 5.90 8.11 -3.63
C GLY A 262 6.54 6.73 -3.78
N SER A 263 7.59 6.39 -3.03
CA SER A 263 8.23 5.07 -3.09
C SER A 263 7.56 3.99 -2.22
N GLY A 264 6.36 4.24 -1.68
CA GLY A 264 5.58 3.27 -0.91
C GLY A 264 6.03 3.05 0.53
N LYS A 265 6.83 3.95 1.11
CA LYS A 265 7.35 3.85 2.48
C LYS A 265 6.28 3.66 3.55
N THR A 266 5.25 4.51 3.53
CA THR A 266 4.08 4.43 4.43
C THR A 266 3.36 3.08 4.29
N MET A 267 3.32 2.56 3.08
CA MET A 267 2.72 1.25 2.80
C MET A 267 3.48 0.10 3.44
N ILE A 268 4.82 0.13 3.35
CA ILE A 268 5.69 -0.85 4.01
C ILE A 268 5.51 -0.77 5.54
N LEU A 269 5.39 0.46 6.09
CA LEU A 269 5.13 0.67 7.51
C LEU A 269 3.79 0.06 7.94
N ILE A 270 2.70 0.31 7.20
CA ILE A 270 1.38 -0.28 7.45
C ILE A 270 1.42 -1.81 7.34
N ALA A 271 2.07 -2.35 6.31
CA ALA A 271 2.22 -3.78 6.13
C ALA A 271 3.00 -4.43 7.30
N ARG A 272 4.05 -3.75 7.80
CA ARG A 272 4.79 -4.19 8.99
C ARG A 272 3.91 -4.19 10.24
N ALA A 273 3.17 -3.12 10.49
CA ALA A 273 2.25 -3.03 11.62
C ALA A 273 1.21 -4.18 11.59
N LYS A 274 0.61 -4.42 10.43
CA LYS A 274 -0.35 -5.53 10.24
C LYS A 274 0.30 -6.89 10.45
N ALA A 275 1.53 -7.10 9.98
CA ALA A 275 2.26 -8.35 10.16
C ALA A 275 2.55 -8.63 11.65
N LEU A 276 2.94 -7.60 12.41
CA LEU A 276 3.21 -7.70 13.84
C LEU A 276 1.93 -7.95 14.65
N ALA A 277 0.83 -7.28 14.30
CA ALA A 277 -0.48 -7.48 14.95
C ALA A 277 -1.10 -8.86 14.64
N ASN A 278 -0.72 -9.49 13.53
CA ASN A 278 -1.17 -10.83 13.13
C ASN A 278 -0.19 -11.95 13.53
N SER A 279 0.86 -11.66 14.31
CA SER A 279 1.78 -12.69 14.80
C SER A 279 1.07 -13.64 15.79
N LEU A 280 1.68 -14.80 16.05
CA LEU A 280 1.13 -15.79 17.01
C LEU A 280 0.91 -15.20 18.40
N GLU A 281 1.79 -14.30 18.81
CA GLU A 281 1.64 -13.44 19.98
C GLU A 281 1.46 -12.02 19.49
N PRO A 282 0.22 -11.49 19.48
CA PRO A 282 -0.08 -10.15 18.99
C PRO A 282 0.73 -9.11 19.75
N GLN A 283 1.48 -8.29 19.02
CA GLN A 283 2.35 -7.27 19.59
C GLN A 283 1.61 -5.95 19.80
N HIS A 284 1.94 -5.25 20.87
CA HIS A 284 1.46 -3.89 21.11
C HIS A 284 2.34 -2.88 20.36
N ILE A 285 1.76 -2.21 19.36
CA ILE A 285 2.47 -1.43 18.36
C ILE A 285 2.12 0.06 18.49
N LEU A 286 3.13 0.91 18.53
CA LEU A 286 2.97 2.37 18.46
C LEU A 286 3.40 2.89 17.10
N ILE A 287 2.49 3.55 16.39
CA ILE A 287 2.80 4.29 15.17
C ILE A 287 2.84 5.78 15.50
N LEU A 288 3.97 6.42 15.21
CA LEU A 288 4.18 7.84 15.43
C LEU A 288 4.39 8.57 14.11
N CYS A 289 3.79 9.75 13.97
CA CYS A 289 4.07 10.70 12.90
C CYS A 289 4.04 12.14 13.43
N PHE A 290 4.37 13.12 12.61
CA PHE A 290 4.35 14.52 13.01
C PHE A 290 2.94 15.12 12.92
N ASN A 291 2.23 14.83 11.84
CA ASN A 291 1.01 15.51 11.41
C ASN A 291 -0.25 14.82 11.97
N ILE A 292 -1.16 15.62 12.54
CA ILE A 292 -2.47 15.15 13.07
C ILE A 292 -3.29 14.46 11.97
N THR A 293 -3.35 15.06 10.78
CA THR A 293 -4.13 14.54 9.66
C THR A 293 -3.58 13.20 9.17
N LEU A 294 -2.24 13.05 9.10
CA LEU A 294 -1.59 11.78 8.77
C LEU A 294 -1.89 10.71 9.83
N ALA A 295 -1.81 11.04 11.12
CA ALA A 295 -2.17 10.10 12.18
C ALA A 295 -3.62 9.61 12.04
N SER A 296 -4.54 10.51 11.74
CA SER A 296 -5.95 10.16 11.52
C SER A 296 -6.14 9.32 10.27
N HIS A 297 -5.42 9.63 9.19
CA HIS A 297 -5.42 8.84 7.96
C HIS A 297 -4.90 7.41 8.19
N LEU A 298 -3.75 7.25 8.85
CA LEU A 298 -3.19 5.94 9.18
C LEU A 298 -4.14 5.13 10.07
N ARG A 299 -4.77 5.80 11.05
CA ARG A 299 -5.78 5.17 11.92
C ARG A 299 -6.98 4.70 11.11
N SER A 300 -7.52 5.53 10.23
CA SER A 300 -8.61 5.17 9.34
C SER A 300 -8.26 3.94 8.48
N LEU A 301 -7.07 3.90 7.89
CA LEU A 301 -6.61 2.76 7.07
C LEU A 301 -6.44 1.44 7.86
N LEU A 302 -6.01 1.53 9.13
CA LEU A 302 -5.75 0.36 9.96
C LEU A 302 -7.01 -0.14 10.67
N HIS A 303 -7.83 0.77 11.20
CA HIS A 303 -8.97 0.43 12.03
C HIS A 303 -10.28 0.24 11.25
N SER A 304 -10.34 0.61 9.96
CA SER A 304 -11.50 0.36 9.10
C SER A 304 -11.61 -1.10 8.61
N ASP A 305 -10.59 -1.91 8.82
CA ASP A 305 -10.60 -3.33 8.43
C ASP A 305 -11.41 -4.17 9.43
N SER A 306 -12.73 -4.24 9.20
CA SER A 306 -13.66 -5.01 10.05
C SER A 306 -13.34 -6.51 10.15
N ARG A 307 -12.51 -7.04 9.25
CA ARG A 307 -12.07 -8.44 9.25
C ARG A 307 -11.00 -8.72 10.30
N ASN A 308 -10.31 -7.68 10.75
CA ASN A 308 -9.20 -7.76 11.69
C ASN A 308 -9.39 -6.77 12.85
N PRO A 309 -10.39 -6.98 13.71
CA PRO A 309 -10.69 -6.05 14.82
C PRO A 309 -9.52 -5.88 15.79
N GLN A 310 -8.61 -6.86 15.87
CA GLN A 310 -7.40 -6.80 16.69
C GLN A 310 -6.49 -5.62 16.33
N TYR A 311 -6.58 -5.05 15.10
CA TYR A 311 -5.78 -3.86 14.77
C TYR A 311 -6.14 -2.65 15.61
N GLN A 312 -7.41 -2.54 16.08
CA GLN A 312 -7.84 -1.46 16.97
C GLN A 312 -7.28 -1.61 18.38
N GLU A 313 -7.04 -2.85 18.81
CA GLU A 313 -6.55 -3.18 20.15
C GLU A 313 -5.02 -3.17 20.21
N CYS A 314 -4.36 -3.68 19.15
CA CYS A 314 -2.92 -3.86 19.12
C CYS A 314 -2.14 -2.66 18.56
N ILE A 315 -2.76 -1.80 17.72
CA ILE A 315 -2.07 -0.73 17.01
C ILE A 315 -2.57 0.64 17.48
N GLU A 316 -1.73 1.35 18.19
CA GLU A 316 -1.96 2.73 18.60
C GLU A 316 -1.32 3.70 17.58
N VAL A 317 -2.09 4.65 17.03
CA VAL A 317 -1.61 5.61 16.03
C VAL A 317 -1.75 7.03 16.56
N LEU A 318 -0.63 7.72 16.75
CA LEU A 318 -0.59 9.06 17.33
C LEU A 318 0.39 9.98 16.58
N HIS A 319 0.12 11.28 16.59
CA HIS A 319 1.15 12.26 16.27
C HIS A 319 1.95 12.58 17.55
N PHE A 320 3.24 12.93 17.41
CA PHE A 320 4.14 13.05 18.57
C PHE A 320 3.61 13.95 19.69
N HIS A 321 3.06 15.13 19.37
CA HIS A 321 2.48 16.03 20.36
C HIS A 321 1.23 15.44 21.04
N GLY A 322 0.43 14.64 20.33
CA GLY A 322 -0.71 13.92 20.88
C GLY A 322 -0.25 12.82 21.84
N TRP A 323 0.80 12.10 21.47
CA TRP A 323 1.44 11.10 22.30
C TRP A 323 2.02 11.73 23.58
N ALA A 324 2.77 12.83 23.45
CA ALA A 324 3.24 13.57 24.61
C ALA A 324 2.08 14.04 25.52
N LYS A 325 0.97 14.49 24.93
CA LYS A 325 -0.23 14.92 25.69
C LYS A 325 -0.90 13.78 26.47
N SER A 326 -0.76 12.51 26.05
CA SER A 326 -1.32 11.37 26.79
C SER A 326 -0.66 11.18 28.17
N PHE A 327 0.58 11.65 28.36
CA PHE A 327 1.30 11.56 29.63
C PHE A 327 0.97 12.69 30.61
N TRP A 328 0.47 13.84 30.13
CA TRP A 328 0.15 14.99 30.96
C TRP A 328 -1.14 15.68 30.55
N LYS A 329 -1.92 16.09 31.54
CA LYS A 329 -3.17 16.84 31.29
C LYS A 329 -2.93 18.16 30.53
N ARG A 330 -1.78 18.81 30.76
CA ARG A 330 -1.39 20.07 30.09
C ARG A 330 0.07 20.02 29.66
N LEU A 331 0.33 20.34 28.41
CA LEU A 331 1.66 20.63 27.88
C LEU A 331 1.99 22.12 28.06
N PRO A 332 3.28 22.49 28.14
CA PRO A 332 3.67 23.89 28.11
C PRO A 332 3.17 24.56 26.81
N SER A 333 2.90 25.86 26.88
CA SER A 333 2.48 26.61 25.69
C SER A 333 3.66 26.79 24.73
N PRO A 334 3.51 26.51 23.42
CA PRO A 334 4.58 26.83 22.45
C PRO A 334 5.00 28.31 22.48
N LYS A 335 4.05 29.22 22.80
CA LYS A 335 4.32 30.66 22.93
C LYS A 335 5.28 31.04 24.08
N SER A 336 5.53 30.12 25.01
CA SER A 336 6.47 30.33 26.12
C SER A 336 7.93 30.11 25.71
N PHE A 337 8.18 29.69 24.48
CA PHE A 337 9.52 29.40 23.96
C PHE A 337 9.89 30.39 22.85
N LYS A 338 11.18 30.68 22.72
CA LYS A 338 11.71 31.64 21.73
C LYS A 338 11.54 31.13 20.29
N THR A 339 11.64 29.82 20.11
CA THR A 339 11.52 29.16 18.80
C THR A 339 10.73 27.85 18.91
N GLU A 340 10.21 27.35 17.79
CA GLU A 340 9.53 26.06 17.71
C GLU A 340 10.49 24.90 18.03
N GLU A 341 11.75 25.01 17.59
CA GLU A 341 12.79 24.02 17.89
C GLU A 341 13.04 23.90 19.40
N ALA A 342 13.13 25.04 20.11
CA ALA A 342 13.30 25.02 21.56
C ALA A 342 12.12 24.38 22.29
N TYR A 343 10.89 24.60 21.80
CA TYR A 343 9.71 23.93 22.30
C TYR A 343 9.76 22.42 22.05
N ASN A 344 10.09 22.01 20.82
CA ASN A 344 10.15 20.61 20.41
C ASN A 344 11.24 19.85 21.18
N GLN A 345 12.40 20.45 21.37
CA GLN A 345 13.47 19.90 22.18
C GLN A 345 13.04 19.69 23.64
N HIS A 346 12.48 20.73 24.27
CA HIS A 346 11.97 20.63 25.64
C HIS A 346 10.91 19.53 25.78
N LEU A 347 10.01 19.41 24.81
CA LEU A 347 8.99 18.37 24.79
C LEU A 347 9.63 16.97 24.72
N GLY A 348 10.61 16.77 23.84
CA GLY A 348 11.36 15.53 23.71
C GLY A 348 12.06 15.13 25.01
N GLU A 349 12.79 16.05 25.62
CA GLU A 349 13.48 15.82 26.92
C GLU A 349 12.49 15.39 28.02
N LYS A 350 11.33 16.07 28.09
CA LYS A 350 10.29 15.76 29.06
C LYS A 350 9.68 14.38 28.84
N VAL A 351 9.37 14.03 27.59
CA VAL A 351 8.83 12.70 27.21
C VAL A 351 9.85 11.62 27.53
N LEU A 352 11.11 11.81 27.18
CA LEU A 352 12.18 10.85 27.46
C LEU A 352 12.32 10.57 28.96
N ALA A 353 12.37 11.63 29.79
CA ALA A 353 12.45 11.50 31.23
C ALA A 353 11.24 10.76 31.85
N HIS A 354 10.08 10.86 31.23
CA HIS A 354 8.88 10.09 31.64
C HIS A 354 9.01 8.61 31.25
N LEU A 355 9.39 8.33 30.01
CA LEU A 355 9.53 6.95 29.50
C LEU A 355 10.59 6.15 30.24
N GLN A 356 11.69 6.79 30.68
CA GLN A 356 12.74 6.16 31.48
C GLN A 356 12.24 5.66 32.85
N LYS A 357 11.16 6.27 33.37
CA LYS A 357 10.51 5.86 34.63
C LYS A 357 9.33 4.89 34.40
N LEU A 358 8.95 4.68 33.15
CA LEU A 358 7.83 3.81 32.81
C LEU A 358 8.24 2.34 32.98
N LYS A 359 7.39 1.55 33.63
CA LYS A 359 7.60 0.09 33.74
C LYS A 359 7.56 -0.56 32.35
N GLU A 360 8.32 -1.62 32.16
CA GLU A 360 8.44 -2.34 30.89
C GLU A 360 7.07 -2.80 30.34
N GLU A 361 6.20 -3.31 31.19
CA GLU A 361 4.85 -3.80 30.85
C GLU A 361 3.96 -2.71 30.20
N LYS A 362 4.28 -1.44 30.41
CA LYS A 362 3.57 -0.29 29.84
C LYS A 362 4.22 0.27 28.58
N ARG A 363 5.28 -0.35 28.09
CA ARG A 363 5.97 0.01 26.86
C ARG A 363 5.45 -0.83 25.69
N TRP A 364 5.88 -0.49 24.50
CA TRP A 364 5.44 -1.12 23.27
C TRP A 364 6.45 -2.18 22.80
N ASP A 365 5.95 -3.22 22.16
CA ASP A 365 6.77 -4.27 21.54
C ASP A 365 7.43 -3.74 20.25
N ALA A 366 6.73 -2.83 19.54
CA ALA A 366 7.22 -2.21 18.33
C ALA A 366 6.87 -0.71 18.27
N VAL A 367 7.78 0.09 17.72
CA VAL A 367 7.59 1.53 17.44
C VAL A 367 7.88 1.81 15.98
N LEU A 368 6.90 2.31 15.25
CA LEU A 368 7.00 2.61 13.83
C LEU A 368 6.83 4.11 13.63
N VAL A 369 7.78 4.76 12.96
CA VAL A 369 7.79 6.22 12.78
C VAL A 369 7.65 6.56 11.32
N ASP A 370 6.57 7.26 10.95
CA ASP A 370 6.37 7.76 9.59
C ASP A 370 6.74 9.24 9.45
N GLU A 371 7.13 9.64 8.25
CA GLU A 371 7.58 11.01 7.92
C GLU A 371 8.65 11.54 8.91
N ALA A 372 9.56 10.67 9.32
CA ALA A 372 10.56 10.96 10.36
C ALA A 372 11.52 12.11 10.03
N HIS A 373 11.56 12.61 8.79
CA HIS A 373 12.31 13.81 8.41
C HIS A 373 11.73 15.10 9.01
N THR A 374 10.50 15.05 9.52
CA THR A 374 9.83 16.16 10.21
C THR A 374 10.05 16.14 11.73
N PHE A 375 10.63 15.05 12.27
CA PHE A 375 10.88 14.92 13.71
C PHE A 375 12.08 15.75 14.16
N ASP A 376 11.93 16.35 15.35
CA ASP A 376 13.08 16.89 16.08
C ASP A 376 14.02 15.76 16.51
N LYS A 377 15.34 16.02 16.54
CA LYS A 377 16.33 15.00 16.93
C LYS A 377 16.10 14.43 18.33
N SER A 378 15.58 15.24 19.26
CA SER A 378 15.30 14.84 20.65
C SER A 378 14.15 13.85 20.77
N TRP A 379 13.35 13.66 19.70
CA TRP A 379 12.20 12.73 19.71
C TRP A 379 12.62 11.28 19.39
N PHE A 380 13.74 11.07 18.72
CA PHE A 380 14.21 9.69 18.41
C PHE A 380 14.63 8.91 19.66
N PRO A 381 15.35 9.48 20.64
CA PRO A 381 15.55 8.80 21.92
C PRO A 381 14.25 8.41 22.62
N CYS A 382 13.17 9.19 22.46
CA CYS A 382 11.87 8.82 22.99
C CYS A 382 11.29 7.58 22.31
N CYS A 383 11.45 7.47 20.98
CA CYS A 383 10.99 6.30 20.23
C CYS A 383 11.73 5.02 20.67
N VAL A 384 13.03 5.11 20.95
CA VAL A 384 13.83 4.00 21.49
C VAL A 384 13.38 3.65 22.91
N ALA A 385 13.26 4.65 23.79
CA ALA A 385 12.87 4.44 25.19
C ALA A 385 11.42 3.93 25.35
N ALA A 386 10.59 4.08 24.33
CA ALA A 386 9.22 3.56 24.31
C ALA A 386 9.17 2.04 24.11
N LEU A 387 10.21 1.42 23.56
CA LEU A 387 10.28 -0.02 23.36
C LEU A 387 10.46 -0.77 24.69
N LYS A 388 9.86 -1.96 24.82
CA LYS A 388 10.15 -2.90 25.90
C LYS A 388 11.62 -3.31 25.85
N ASP A 389 12.09 -3.76 24.69
CA ASP A 389 13.50 -4.01 24.41
C ASP A 389 14.08 -2.84 23.60
N THR A 390 14.91 -2.03 24.23
CA THR A 390 15.49 -0.84 23.62
C THR A 390 16.64 -1.13 22.65
N GLU A 391 17.16 -2.36 22.57
CA GLU A 391 18.28 -2.74 21.72
C GLU A 391 17.85 -3.58 20.52
N GLU A 392 17.01 -4.60 20.73
CA GLU A 392 16.56 -5.52 19.69
C GLU A 392 15.06 -5.42 19.40
N GLY A 393 14.32 -4.54 20.09
CA GLY A 393 12.92 -4.28 19.82
C GLY A 393 12.67 -3.73 18.41
N ASP A 394 11.47 -3.91 17.90
CA ASP A 394 11.13 -3.54 16.52
C ASP A 394 10.95 -2.02 16.37
N LEU A 395 12.02 -1.33 15.98
CA LEU A 395 12.00 0.10 15.65
C LEU A 395 12.14 0.30 14.16
N MET A 396 11.08 0.76 13.50
CA MET A 396 11.13 1.11 12.08
C MET A 396 10.97 2.60 11.88
N ILE A 397 11.97 3.23 11.31
CA ILE A 397 11.96 4.67 10.99
C ILE A 397 11.86 4.84 9.49
N VAL A 398 10.78 5.48 9.05
CA VAL A 398 10.51 5.78 7.65
C VAL A 398 10.70 7.26 7.39
N SER A 399 11.54 7.60 6.42
CA SER A 399 11.95 8.97 6.16
C SER A 399 12.05 9.27 4.68
N ASP A 400 11.52 10.41 4.28
CA ASP A 400 11.81 10.97 2.98
C ASP A 400 13.12 11.77 3.06
N ARG A 401 14.11 11.42 2.23
CA ARG A 401 15.36 12.17 2.17
C ARG A 401 15.18 13.56 1.56
N ASN A 402 14.16 13.71 0.73
CA ASN A 402 14.00 14.86 -0.16
C ASN A 402 13.01 15.90 0.38
N GLN A 403 12.17 15.57 1.37
CA GLN A 403 11.11 16.44 1.89
C GLN A 403 11.44 17.15 3.20
N GLY A 404 12.70 17.15 3.65
CA GLY A 404 13.10 17.87 4.88
C GLY A 404 12.65 19.33 4.84
N LEU A 405 11.45 19.64 5.35
CA LEU A 405 10.92 21.00 5.54
C LEU A 405 11.74 21.76 6.58
N TYR A 406 12.47 21.04 7.41
CA TYR A 406 13.31 21.53 8.49
C TYR A 406 14.77 21.14 8.24
N LYS A 407 15.72 21.91 8.74
CA LYS A 407 17.18 21.86 8.55
C LYS A 407 17.79 20.45 8.47
N ARG A 408 18.94 20.32 7.77
CA ARG A 408 19.78 19.11 7.65
C ARG A 408 19.84 18.31 8.95
N ARG A 409 19.73 16.97 8.86
CA ARG A 409 20.08 16.09 9.98
C ARG A 409 21.57 16.21 10.27
N GLU A 410 21.89 16.97 11.28
CA GLU A 410 23.26 17.13 11.79
C GLU A 410 23.64 16.00 12.77
N PHE A 411 22.97 14.86 12.73
CA PHE A 411 23.22 13.77 13.67
C PHE A 411 23.29 12.40 12.98
N SER A 412 24.07 11.48 13.56
CA SER A 412 24.06 10.07 13.18
C SER A 412 22.92 9.33 13.92
N TRP A 413 22.35 8.29 13.31
CA TRP A 413 21.33 7.47 13.97
C TRP A 413 21.80 6.91 15.31
N LYS A 414 23.09 6.52 15.39
CA LYS A 414 23.71 6.04 16.63
C LYS A 414 23.70 7.09 17.74
N SER A 415 23.88 8.39 17.41
CA SER A 415 23.91 9.46 18.42
C SER A 415 22.55 9.76 19.06
N VAL A 416 21.46 9.23 18.49
CA VAL A 416 20.09 9.34 19.02
C VAL A 416 19.57 7.98 19.51
N GLY A 417 20.46 7.01 19.72
CA GLY A 417 20.13 5.69 20.27
C GLY A 417 19.59 4.67 19.25
N VAL A 418 19.55 5.01 17.96
CA VAL A 418 19.03 4.12 16.92
C VAL A 418 20.16 3.26 16.34
N ASN A 419 20.15 1.96 16.64
CA ASN A 419 21.15 1.00 16.16
C ASN A 419 20.68 0.33 14.85
N ALA A 420 20.75 1.04 13.72
CA ALA A 420 20.36 0.55 12.40
C ALA A 420 21.55 0.17 11.50
N ILE A 421 22.68 -0.26 12.09
CA ILE A 421 23.88 -0.65 11.35
C ILE A 421 23.54 -1.88 10.48
N GLY A 422 23.79 -1.79 9.16
CA GLY A 422 23.47 -2.85 8.20
C GLY A 422 21.96 -3.04 7.93
N ARG A 423 21.09 -2.27 8.61
CA ARG A 423 19.64 -2.38 8.53
C ARG A 423 19.00 -1.11 7.94
N SER A 424 19.74 -0.39 7.10
CA SER A 424 19.24 0.80 6.37
C SER A 424 19.04 0.48 4.91
N LYS A 425 17.85 0.78 4.35
CA LYS A 425 17.54 0.57 2.93
C LYS A 425 17.08 1.87 2.27
N LYS A 426 17.42 2.03 0.98
CA LYS A 426 16.97 3.15 0.14
C LYS A 426 16.02 2.64 -0.92
N LEU A 427 14.87 3.31 -1.05
CA LEU A 427 13.91 3.09 -2.13
C LEU A 427 14.08 4.21 -3.15
N ALA A 428 14.37 3.85 -4.41
CA ALA A 428 14.74 4.79 -5.45
C ALA A 428 13.60 5.10 -6.43
N GLN A 429 12.63 4.20 -6.56
CA GLN A 429 11.54 4.32 -7.53
C GLN A 429 10.34 5.07 -6.97
N ASN A 430 9.67 5.84 -7.83
CA ASN A 430 8.42 6.50 -7.52
C ASN A 430 7.27 5.76 -8.24
N TYR A 431 6.37 5.20 -7.44
CA TYR A 431 5.19 4.45 -7.89
C TYR A 431 3.91 5.30 -7.89
N ARG A 432 3.98 6.50 -7.30
CA ARG A 432 2.83 7.38 -7.07
C ARG A 432 2.54 8.27 -8.25
N ASN A 433 3.50 9.14 -8.56
CA ASN A 433 3.31 10.24 -9.50
C ASN A 433 3.59 9.80 -10.93
N THR A 434 2.99 10.47 -11.90
CA THR A 434 3.40 10.35 -13.30
C THR A 434 4.71 11.10 -13.55
N GLN A 435 5.39 10.76 -14.65
CA GLN A 435 6.63 11.43 -15.03
C GLN A 435 6.40 12.92 -15.31
N GLU A 436 5.25 13.26 -15.85
CA GLU A 436 4.84 14.62 -16.19
C GLU A 436 4.68 15.46 -14.92
N ILE A 437 4.02 14.93 -13.88
CA ILE A 437 3.90 15.59 -12.57
C ILE A 437 5.28 15.80 -11.95
N LEU A 438 6.15 14.77 -11.95
CA LEU A 438 7.50 14.91 -11.41
C LEU A 438 8.35 15.90 -12.19
N SER A 439 8.14 16.02 -13.52
CA SER A 439 8.85 17.02 -14.34
C SER A 439 8.47 18.43 -13.95
N ALA A 440 7.18 18.68 -13.75
CA ALA A 440 6.68 19.96 -13.27
C ALA A 440 7.18 20.30 -11.85
N ASP A 441 7.21 19.32 -10.95
CA ASP A 441 7.71 19.46 -9.60
C ASP A 441 9.22 19.71 -9.53
N TRP A 442 9.98 19.08 -10.42
CA TRP A 442 11.43 19.23 -10.49
C TRP A 442 11.85 20.68 -10.69
N ASP A 443 11.11 21.43 -11.51
CA ASP A 443 11.41 22.82 -11.80
C ASP A 443 11.17 23.76 -10.60
N VAL A 444 10.22 23.42 -9.73
CA VAL A 444 9.99 24.17 -8.47
C VAL A 444 11.22 24.16 -7.57
N LEU A 445 11.98 23.07 -7.57
CA LEU A 445 13.11 22.86 -6.68
C LEU A 445 14.48 23.08 -7.33
N LYS A 446 14.54 23.46 -8.63
CA LYS A 446 15.81 23.84 -9.26
C LYS A 446 16.53 24.86 -8.37
N PRO A 447 17.75 24.60 -7.93
CA PRO A 447 18.47 25.54 -7.09
C PRO A 447 18.61 26.86 -7.85
N SER A 448 18.10 27.94 -7.28
CA SER A 448 18.60 29.26 -7.61
C SER A 448 20.11 29.19 -7.44
N LYS A 449 20.92 29.59 -8.38
CA LYS A 449 22.38 29.58 -8.56
C LYS A 449 23.28 29.65 -7.31
N ALA A 450 22.74 29.52 -6.11
CA ALA A 450 23.39 29.58 -4.83
C ALA A 450 23.51 28.19 -4.23
N LYS A 451 24.69 27.59 -4.44
CA LYS A 451 25.28 26.43 -3.76
C LYS A 451 24.75 25.05 -4.10
N ALA A 452 25.60 24.31 -4.83
CA ALA A 452 25.56 22.87 -5.07
C ALA A 452 25.61 21.97 -3.81
N ASP A 453 25.48 22.54 -2.61
CA ASP A 453 25.62 21.86 -1.32
C ASP A 453 24.31 21.53 -0.61
N SER A 454 23.16 21.88 -1.17
CA SER A 454 21.89 21.51 -0.54
C SER A 454 21.52 20.06 -0.86
N ALA A 455 21.55 19.22 0.14
CA ALA A 455 21.13 17.83 0.15
C ALA A 455 19.59 17.63 -0.08
N PHE A 456 18.92 18.61 -0.64
CA PHE A 456 17.53 18.54 -1.05
C PHE A 456 17.50 18.05 -2.50
N LEU A 457 17.34 16.74 -2.67
CA LEU A 457 17.22 16.12 -3.98
C LEU A 457 15.73 15.95 -4.29
N ALA A 458 15.19 16.80 -5.15
CA ALA A 458 13.91 16.51 -5.81
C ALA A 458 13.95 15.11 -6.44
N VAL A 459 12.80 14.46 -6.53
CA VAL A 459 12.68 13.18 -7.22
C VAL A 459 12.92 13.44 -8.71
N LYS A 460 13.91 12.78 -9.30
CA LYS A 460 14.15 12.91 -10.73
C LYS A 460 12.92 12.37 -11.50
N PRO A 461 12.47 13.04 -12.57
CA PRO A 461 11.37 12.54 -13.39
C PRO A 461 11.55 11.09 -13.86
N SER A 462 12.79 10.71 -14.17
CA SER A 462 13.16 9.33 -14.57
C SER A 462 12.96 8.27 -13.48
N ALA A 463 12.64 8.65 -12.24
CA ALA A 463 12.30 7.72 -11.17
C ALA A 463 10.82 7.30 -11.20
N ALA A 464 9.97 7.99 -11.97
CA ALA A 464 8.57 7.61 -12.16
C ALA A 464 8.46 6.39 -13.05
N LEU A 465 7.59 5.46 -12.66
CA LEU A 465 7.25 4.28 -13.48
C LEU A 465 5.99 4.48 -14.32
N ARG A 466 5.35 5.66 -14.20
CA ARG A 466 4.04 5.94 -14.79
C ARG A 466 4.11 7.18 -15.64
N HIS A 467 3.32 7.17 -16.72
CA HIS A 467 3.02 8.33 -17.55
C HIS A 467 1.57 8.77 -17.34
N GLY A 468 1.28 10.05 -17.58
CA GLY A 468 -0.05 10.62 -17.47
C GLY A 468 -0.18 11.94 -18.24
N PRO A 469 -1.30 12.66 -18.08
CA PRO A 469 -1.48 13.95 -18.73
C PRO A 469 -0.48 14.98 -18.19
N MET A 470 -0.17 15.95 -19.04
CA MET A 470 0.63 17.11 -18.67
C MET A 470 -0.13 17.93 -17.61
N PRO A 471 0.51 18.34 -16.51
CA PRO A 471 -0.09 19.23 -15.53
C PRO A 471 -0.64 20.51 -16.16
N VAL A 472 -1.77 21.01 -15.66
CA VAL A 472 -2.44 22.17 -16.22
C VAL A 472 -2.20 23.40 -15.33
N PHE A 473 -1.81 24.51 -15.92
CA PHE A 473 -1.68 25.80 -15.26
C PHE A 473 -2.74 26.76 -15.78
N ARG A 474 -3.68 27.17 -14.91
CA ARG A 474 -4.76 28.09 -15.24
C ARG A 474 -4.49 29.48 -14.68
N SER A 475 -4.58 30.46 -15.55
CA SER A 475 -4.56 31.88 -15.14
C SER A 475 -5.92 32.29 -14.65
N ALA A 476 -6.00 32.79 -13.42
CA ALA A 476 -7.22 33.29 -12.81
C ALA A 476 -6.96 34.71 -12.28
N PRO A 477 -7.37 35.76 -13.02
CA PRO A 477 -7.14 37.16 -12.64
C PRO A 477 -7.72 37.54 -11.28
N SER A 478 -8.81 36.90 -10.88
CA SER A 478 -9.47 37.15 -9.60
C SER A 478 -9.62 35.86 -8.78
N LYS A 479 -9.79 36.02 -7.46
CA LYS A 479 -10.08 34.89 -6.57
C LYS A 479 -11.41 34.20 -6.88
N TRP A 480 -12.39 34.97 -7.35
CA TRP A 480 -13.71 34.47 -7.78
C TRP A 480 -13.60 33.58 -9.00
N GLU A 481 -12.89 34.07 -10.02
CA GLU A 481 -12.64 33.26 -11.23
C GLU A 481 -11.88 31.97 -10.93
N SER A 482 -10.94 31.98 -9.99
CA SER A 482 -10.26 30.75 -9.57
C SER A 482 -11.22 29.73 -8.94
N ILE A 483 -12.27 30.21 -8.24
CA ILE A 483 -13.31 29.34 -7.67
C ILE A 483 -14.17 28.74 -8.78
N ASP A 484 -14.64 29.58 -9.73
CA ASP A 484 -15.46 29.12 -10.85
C ASP A 484 -14.72 28.08 -11.69
N GLN A 485 -13.45 28.33 -12.01
CA GLN A 485 -12.59 27.40 -12.74
C GLN A 485 -12.36 26.09 -11.94
N THR A 486 -12.23 26.19 -10.61
CA THR A 486 -12.05 25.01 -9.74
C THR A 486 -13.31 24.16 -9.72
N LEU A 487 -14.50 24.76 -9.58
CA LEU A 487 -15.76 24.04 -9.59
C LEU A 487 -16.00 23.35 -10.93
N ALA A 488 -15.73 24.05 -12.04
CA ALA A 488 -15.81 23.46 -13.38
C ALA A 488 -14.84 22.27 -13.55
N GLN A 489 -13.61 22.38 -13.00
CA GLN A 489 -12.64 21.29 -13.09
C GLN A 489 -13.02 20.11 -12.22
N VAL A 490 -13.59 20.32 -11.02
CA VAL A 490 -14.12 19.21 -10.19
C VAL A 490 -15.21 18.46 -10.94
N GLN A 491 -16.12 19.21 -11.60
CA GLN A 491 -17.18 18.59 -12.40
C GLN A 491 -16.62 17.80 -13.58
N ALA A 492 -15.69 18.36 -14.34
CA ALA A 492 -15.04 17.69 -15.46
C ALA A 492 -14.30 16.40 -15.03
N LEU A 493 -13.64 16.42 -13.87
CA LEU A 493 -13.00 15.22 -13.31
C LEU A 493 -14.03 14.14 -12.92
N CYS A 494 -15.18 14.54 -12.36
CA CYS A 494 -16.26 13.60 -12.07
C CYS A 494 -16.84 12.98 -13.36
N GLU A 495 -17.03 13.79 -14.40
CA GLU A 495 -17.48 13.33 -15.73
C GLU A 495 -16.44 12.39 -16.37
N ALA A 496 -15.15 12.61 -16.12
CA ALA A 496 -14.06 11.73 -16.54
C ALA A 496 -13.93 10.46 -15.68
N GLY A 497 -14.83 10.23 -14.69
CA GLY A 497 -14.90 9.00 -13.90
C GLY A 497 -14.11 9.02 -12.57
N TYR A 498 -13.57 10.18 -12.16
CA TYR A 498 -12.97 10.31 -10.82
C TYR A 498 -14.05 10.35 -9.75
N SER A 499 -13.88 9.59 -8.66
CA SER A 499 -14.77 9.75 -7.52
C SER A 499 -14.49 11.05 -6.78
N LEU A 500 -15.50 11.63 -6.13
CA LEU A 500 -15.31 12.84 -5.31
C LEU A 500 -14.20 12.67 -4.26
N SER A 501 -14.00 11.45 -3.78
CA SER A 501 -12.99 11.11 -2.80
C SER A 501 -11.55 11.09 -3.34
N ASP A 502 -11.40 10.97 -4.65
CA ASP A 502 -10.12 10.96 -5.35
C ASP A 502 -9.59 12.38 -5.66
N ILE A 503 -10.46 13.40 -5.49
CA ILE A 503 -10.18 14.79 -5.82
C ILE A 503 -9.85 15.57 -4.55
N ALA A 504 -8.76 16.33 -4.58
CA ALA A 504 -8.38 17.23 -3.50
C ALA A 504 -8.19 18.67 -3.99
N ILE A 505 -8.78 19.60 -3.26
CA ILE A 505 -8.52 21.03 -3.37
C ILE A 505 -7.51 21.38 -2.29
N VAL A 506 -6.30 21.77 -2.71
CA VAL A 506 -5.18 22.11 -1.83
C VAL A 506 -4.94 23.61 -1.87
N TYR A 507 -4.69 24.22 -0.73
CA TYR A 507 -4.40 25.63 -0.61
C TYR A 507 -3.32 25.88 0.46
N LYS A 508 -2.66 27.04 0.44
CA LYS A 508 -1.64 27.36 1.44
C LYS A 508 -2.27 27.86 2.74
N TYR A 509 -3.03 28.95 2.65
CA TYR A 509 -3.79 29.55 3.75
C TYR A 509 -4.98 30.35 3.19
N ILE A 510 -5.93 30.70 4.05
CA ILE A 510 -7.06 31.57 3.75
C ILE A 510 -6.85 32.87 4.53
N SER A 511 -6.58 33.96 3.83
CA SER A 511 -6.54 35.31 4.41
C SER A 511 -7.91 35.96 4.36
N HIS A 512 -8.05 37.16 4.90
CA HIS A 512 -9.27 37.95 4.79
C HIS A 512 -9.70 38.19 3.33
N GLN A 513 -8.74 38.26 2.40
CA GLN A 513 -9.02 38.48 0.97
C GLN A 513 -9.61 37.26 0.29
N GLU A 514 -9.20 36.06 0.68
CA GLU A 514 -9.70 34.81 0.11
C GLU A 514 -10.95 34.28 0.83
N ALA A 515 -11.21 34.72 2.08
CA ALA A 515 -12.27 34.14 2.91
C ALA A 515 -13.64 34.10 2.24
N ALA A 516 -14.06 35.20 1.62
CA ALA A 516 -15.37 35.28 0.96
C ALA A 516 -15.46 34.34 -0.26
N ALA A 517 -14.42 34.31 -1.10
CA ALA A 517 -14.35 33.43 -2.27
C ALA A 517 -14.31 31.96 -1.83
N PHE A 518 -13.58 31.64 -0.75
CA PHE A 518 -13.50 30.28 -0.23
C PHE A 518 -14.83 29.80 0.38
N HIS A 519 -15.57 30.67 1.07
CA HIS A 519 -16.91 30.33 1.55
C HIS A 519 -17.87 30.07 0.39
N LEU A 520 -17.79 30.87 -0.69
CA LEU A 520 -18.56 30.63 -1.91
C LEU A 520 -18.24 29.26 -2.50
N LEU A 521 -16.95 28.87 -2.59
CA LEU A 521 -16.55 27.55 -3.05
C LEU A 521 -17.29 26.43 -2.28
N ILE A 522 -17.30 26.51 -0.96
CA ILE A 522 -17.94 25.51 -0.10
C ILE A 522 -19.46 25.45 -0.35
N GLU A 523 -20.14 26.61 -0.45
CA GLU A 523 -21.58 26.66 -0.67
C GLU A 523 -21.97 26.19 -2.08
N GLU A 524 -21.25 26.61 -3.12
CA GLU A 524 -21.47 26.14 -4.48
C GLU A 524 -21.24 24.63 -4.62
N MET A 525 -20.20 24.09 -3.97
CA MET A 525 -19.97 22.64 -3.94
C MET A 525 -21.14 21.90 -3.31
N LYS A 526 -21.70 22.39 -2.20
CA LYS A 526 -22.88 21.82 -1.56
C LYS A 526 -24.09 21.84 -2.48
N THR A 527 -24.34 22.98 -3.12
CA THR A 527 -25.47 23.20 -4.03
C THR A 527 -25.39 22.26 -5.25
N LYS A 528 -24.19 22.04 -5.78
CA LYS A 528 -23.93 21.13 -6.91
C LYS A 528 -23.77 19.65 -6.49
N GLY A 529 -23.98 19.29 -5.22
CA GLY A 529 -23.88 17.92 -4.71
C GLY A 529 -22.45 17.36 -4.62
N MET A 530 -21.43 18.21 -4.72
CA MET A 530 -20.01 17.79 -4.72
C MET A 530 -19.48 17.41 -3.32
N LYS A 531 -20.30 17.47 -2.26
CA LYS A 531 -19.99 17.02 -0.89
C LYS A 531 -18.61 17.48 -0.40
N PRO A 532 -18.40 18.78 -0.09
CA PRO A 532 -17.11 19.25 0.40
C PRO A 532 -16.75 18.57 1.72
N TYR A 533 -15.52 18.04 1.80
CA TYR A 533 -14.97 17.48 3.02
C TYR A 533 -13.73 18.29 3.45
N TRP A 534 -13.99 19.33 4.24
CA TRP A 534 -12.95 20.27 4.66
C TRP A 534 -12.17 19.74 5.86
N ILE A 535 -11.08 19.01 5.57
CA ILE A 535 -10.22 18.32 6.55
C ILE A 535 -9.56 19.33 7.51
N THR A 536 -9.24 20.53 7.03
CA THR A 536 -8.52 21.56 7.80
C THR A 536 -9.39 22.70 8.29
N GLU A 537 -10.70 22.50 8.32
CA GLU A 537 -11.67 23.50 8.85
C GLU A 537 -11.32 23.89 10.29
N ASN A 538 -11.06 22.91 11.13
CA ASN A 538 -10.70 23.11 12.53
C ASN A 538 -9.84 21.94 13.06
N ALA A 539 -9.43 22.01 14.33
CA ALA A 539 -8.60 20.98 14.95
C ALA A 539 -9.31 19.63 15.13
N GLU A 540 -10.63 19.63 15.28
CA GLU A 540 -11.44 18.42 15.43
C GLU A 540 -11.57 17.72 14.07
N ALA A 541 -11.86 18.44 13.00
CA ALA A 541 -11.93 17.91 11.64
C ALA A 541 -10.63 17.17 11.24
N LYS A 542 -9.45 17.73 11.63
CA LYS A 542 -8.17 17.06 11.41
C LYS A 542 -8.04 15.74 12.19
N ARG A 543 -8.56 15.67 13.41
CA ARG A 543 -8.47 14.48 14.29
C ARG A 543 -9.44 13.39 13.89
N THR A 544 -10.57 13.77 13.31
CA THR A 544 -11.65 12.88 12.88
C THR A 544 -11.59 12.59 11.37
N TYR A 545 -10.46 12.91 10.72
CA TYR A 545 -10.31 12.63 9.29
C TYR A 545 -10.46 11.14 9.02
N ASP A 546 -11.41 10.83 8.15
CA ASP A 546 -11.68 9.50 7.66
C ASP A 546 -11.52 9.45 6.13
N SER A 547 -10.58 8.63 5.66
CA SER A 547 -10.32 8.46 4.24
C SER A 547 -11.45 7.76 3.49
N GLN A 548 -12.32 7.04 4.18
CA GLN A 548 -13.48 6.35 3.59
C GLN A 548 -14.71 7.25 3.42
N ARG A 549 -14.76 8.38 4.13
CA ARG A 549 -15.89 9.31 4.02
C ARG A 549 -15.94 9.91 2.60
N PRO A 550 -17.10 9.83 1.90
CA PRO A 550 -17.22 10.38 0.55
C PRO A 550 -17.19 11.90 0.54
N GLY A 551 -16.61 12.50 -0.52
CA GLY A 551 -16.58 13.95 -0.75
C GLY A 551 -15.24 14.46 -1.25
N VAL A 552 -15.22 15.65 -1.85
CA VAL A 552 -14.00 16.33 -2.31
C VAL A 552 -13.18 16.77 -1.11
N ARG A 553 -11.90 16.37 -1.06
CA ARG A 553 -11.00 16.71 0.04
C ARG A 553 -10.55 18.16 -0.07
N ILE A 554 -10.67 18.92 1.01
CA ILE A 554 -10.21 20.31 1.08
C ILE A 554 -9.19 20.40 2.21
N VAL A 555 -7.95 20.74 1.89
CA VAL A 555 -6.84 20.58 2.83
C VAL A 555 -5.73 21.62 2.57
N THR A 556 -5.04 22.07 3.63
CA THR A 556 -3.88 22.92 3.46
C THR A 556 -2.66 22.13 2.96
N ALA A 557 -1.75 22.76 2.21
CA ALA A 557 -0.52 22.17 1.72
C ALA A 557 0.29 21.44 2.81
N LEU A 558 0.43 22.04 4.00
CA LEU A 558 1.12 21.41 5.13
C LEU A 558 0.37 20.21 5.71
N SER A 559 -0.95 20.27 5.78
CA SER A 559 -1.76 19.17 6.30
C SER A 559 -1.96 18.04 5.29
N SER A 560 -1.66 18.26 4.01
CA SER A 560 -1.68 17.22 2.97
C SER A 560 -0.45 16.31 3.00
N LEU A 561 0.55 16.63 3.83
CA LEU A 561 1.76 15.83 3.99
C LEU A 561 1.38 14.40 4.43
N GLY A 562 1.86 13.40 3.69
CA GLY A 562 1.50 11.99 3.90
C GLY A 562 0.17 11.55 3.28
N LEU A 563 -0.67 12.48 2.80
CA LEU A 563 -1.88 12.16 2.05
C LEU A 563 -1.59 12.03 0.55
N GLU A 564 -2.50 11.39 -0.18
CA GLU A 564 -2.40 11.17 -1.63
C GLU A 564 -3.78 11.24 -2.26
N PHE A 565 -3.84 11.81 -3.48
CA PHE A 565 -5.10 11.98 -4.21
C PHE A 565 -4.85 11.73 -5.69
N LYS A 566 -5.80 11.17 -6.40
CA LYS A 566 -5.66 10.96 -7.85
C LYS A 566 -5.57 12.28 -8.60
N ALA A 567 -6.42 13.24 -8.25
CA ALA A 567 -6.41 14.57 -8.82
C ALA A 567 -6.22 15.63 -7.74
N VAL A 568 -5.31 16.57 -7.97
CA VAL A 568 -5.06 17.71 -7.08
C VAL A 568 -5.31 19.01 -7.82
N LEU A 569 -6.16 19.85 -7.24
CA LEU A 569 -6.44 21.21 -7.65
C LEU A 569 -5.79 22.15 -6.63
N LEU A 570 -4.69 22.80 -7.03
CA LEU A 570 -3.89 23.66 -6.14
C LEU A 570 -4.29 25.12 -6.36
N LEU A 571 -4.96 25.69 -5.35
CA LEU A 571 -5.44 27.08 -5.38
C LEU A 571 -4.36 28.08 -4.99
N TRP A 572 -4.38 29.22 -5.67
CA TRP A 572 -3.64 30.44 -5.30
C TRP A 572 -2.14 30.21 -5.16
N VAL A 573 -1.55 29.63 -6.20
CA VAL A 573 -0.11 29.29 -6.24
C VAL A 573 0.79 30.49 -5.96
N GLU A 574 0.34 31.71 -6.28
CA GLU A 574 1.05 32.94 -5.94
C GLU A 574 1.29 33.15 -4.45
N GLN A 575 0.54 32.50 -3.56
CA GLN A 575 0.74 32.58 -2.12
C GLN A 575 2.03 31.88 -1.64
N PHE A 576 2.57 30.92 -2.42
CA PHE A 576 3.80 30.20 -2.05
C PHE A 576 5.07 31.03 -2.21
N TRP A 577 4.94 32.22 -2.78
CA TRP A 577 6.03 33.18 -2.93
C TRP A 577 5.66 34.52 -2.29
N GLY A 578 5.49 34.55 -0.97
CA GLY A 578 5.12 35.75 -0.23
C GLY A 578 6.29 36.53 0.37
N CYS A 579 7.55 36.22 0.03
CA CYS A 579 8.70 36.84 0.69
C CYS A 579 9.58 37.64 -0.24
N HIS A 580 10.01 38.77 0.32
CA HIS A 580 11.01 39.64 -0.26
C HIS A 580 12.30 38.87 -0.53
N ASP A 581 13.04 39.24 -1.55
CA ASP A 581 14.34 38.69 -1.97
C ASP A 581 15.42 38.61 -0.87
N ARG A 582 15.11 39.10 0.32
CA ARG A 582 16.04 39.17 1.47
C ARG A 582 16.02 37.94 2.39
N ASP A 583 15.02 37.07 2.34
CA ASP A 583 14.93 35.88 3.21
C ASP A 583 14.93 34.60 2.38
N VAL A 584 16.15 34.17 2.03
CA VAL A 584 16.38 32.94 1.22
C VAL A 584 15.84 31.69 1.91
N ALA A 585 15.94 31.58 3.24
CA ALA A 585 15.51 30.41 3.98
C ALA A 585 13.99 30.25 3.94
N LYS A 586 13.26 31.36 4.05
CA LYS A 586 11.79 31.35 3.96
C LYS A 586 11.32 31.04 2.53
N ALA A 587 11.97 31.61 1.53
CA ALA A 587 11.70 31.33 0.13
C ALA A 587 11.88 29.84 -0.19
N GLU A 588 12.95 29.23 0.32
CA GLU A 588 13.22 27.81 0.17
C GLU A 588 12.16 26.94 0.87
N SER A 589 11.74 27.32 2.08
CA SER A 589 10.67 26.63 2.81
C SER A 589 9.34 26.66 2.04
N GLU A 590 9.00 27.80 1.43
CA GLU A 590 7.77 27.93 0.64
C GLU A 590 7.80 27.10 -0.65
N ARG A 591 8.94 27.05 -1.35
CA ARG A 591 9.14 26.16 -2.49
C ARG A 591 8.95 24.68 -2.12
N ARG A 592 9.47 24.28 -0.96
CA ARG A 592 9.29 22.91 -0.45
C ARG A 592 7.82 22.61 -0.15
N GLN A 593 7.08 23.57 0.41
CA GLN A 593 5.64 23.40 0.64
C GLN A 593 4.87 23.26 -0.68
N LEU A 594 5.21 24.05 -1.69
CA LEU A 594 4.63 23.92 -3.03
C LEU A 594 4.94 22.55 -3.64
N TYR A 595 6.19 22.13 -3.61
CA TYR A 595 6.61 20.79 -4.05
C TYR A 595 5.82 19.68 -3.34
N VAL A 596 5.69 19.75 -2.01
CA VAL A 596 4.90 18.79 -1.25
C VAL A 596 3.44 18.77 -1.73
N ALA A 597 2.83 19.92 -1.96
CA ALA A 597 1.45 20.03 -2.41
C ALA A 597 1.25 19.41 -3.81
N MET A 598 2.16 19.69 -4.75
CA MET A 598 2.11 19.15 -6.11
C MET A 598 2.33 17.63 -6.13
N THR A 599 3.29 17.11 -5.37
CA THR A 599 3.56 15.66 -5.26
C THR A 599 2.43 14.86 -4.60
N ARG A 600 1.38 15.50 -4.09
CA ARG A 600 0.16 14.79 -3.61
C ARG A 600 -0.68 14.23 -4.75
N ALA A 601 -0.53 14.76 -5.98
CA ALA A 601 -1.21 14.29 -7.16
C ALA A 601 -0.62 12.95 -7.65
N GLN A 602 -1.49 12.01 -7.95
CA GLN A 602 -1.10 10.73 -8.54
C GLN A 602 -1.22 10.76 -10.07
N ASP A 603 -2.35 11.22 -10.58
CA ASP A 603 -2.72 11.14 -12.00
C ASP A 603 -2.87 12.53 -12.64
N GLU A 604 -3.53 13.47 -11.95
CA GLU A 604 -3.88 14.80 -12.49
C GLU A 604 -3.45 15.92 -11.55
N LEU A 605 -2.85 16.96 -12.09
CA LEU A 605 -2.42 18.15 -11.35
C LEU A 605 -2.88 19.43 -12.06
N HIS A 606 -3.69 20.24 -11.39
CA HIS A 606 -4.17 21.52 -11.87
C HIS A 606 -3.75 22.63 -10.90
N LEU A 607 -3.08 23.67 -11.42
CA LEU A 607 -2.65 24.84 -10.68
C LEU A 607 -3.50 26.05 -11.06
N PHE A 608 -3.98 26.79 -10.08
CA PHE A 608 -4.75 28.03 -10.28
C PHE A 608 -3.95 29.18 -9.65
N ALA A 609 -3.63 30.17 -10.45
CA ALA A 609 -2.82 31.29 -10.02
C ALA A 609 -3.29 32.63 -10.58
N GLY A 610 -3.28 33.63 -9.70
CA GLY A 610 -3.41 35.04 -10.06
C GLY A 610 -2.08 35.77 -9.96
N GLY A 611 -1.99 36.93 -10.60
CA GLY A 611 -0.84 37.84 -10.46
C GLY A 611 0.42 37.39 -11.18
N GLN A 612 1.56 38.05 -10.84
CA GLN A 612 2.84 37.97 -11.53
C GLN A 612 3.99 37.69 -10.55
N THR A 613 3.73 36.89 -9.51
CA THR A 613 4.81 36.53 -8.57
C THR A 613 5.90 35.73 -9.29
N ARG A 614 7.10 35.73 -8.72
CA ARG A 614 8.26 35.05 -9.32
C ARG A 614 7.98 33.57 -9.57
N ILE A 615 7.37 32.87 -8.60
CA ILE A 615 7.06 31.46 -8.74
C ILE A 615 6.05 31.21 -9.88
N VAL A 616 5.05 32.07 -10.03
CA VAL A 616 4.06 31.98 -11.13
C VAL A 616 4.75 32.12 -12.48
N LYS A 617 5.68 33.07 -12.63
CA LYS A 617 6.47 33.22 -13.86
C LYS A 617 7.35 32.00 -14.15
N GLU A 618 8.09 31.53 -13.14
CA GLU A 618 8.95 30.34 -13.28
C GLU A 618 8.17 29.09 -13.70
N LEU A 619 6.99 28.85 -13.13
CA LEU A 619 6.13 27.72 -13.51
C LEU A 619 5.60 27.85 -14.94
N ARG A 620 5.15 29.04 -15.34
CA ARG A 620 4.66 29.29 -16.72
C ARG A 620 5.75 29.13 -17.77
N GLU A 621 6.98 29.52 -17.46
CA GLU A 621 8.14 29.45 -18.35
C GLU A 621 8.84 28.08 -18.34
N SER A 622 8.46 27.15 -17.46
CA SER A 622 9.12 25.85 -17.29
C SER A 622 8.92 24.90 -18.48
N GLY A 623 7.86 25.08 -19.26
CA GLY A 623 7.49 24.18 -20.36
C GLY A 623 6.86 22.86 -19.92
N ASN A 624 6.65 22.63 -18.64
CA ASN A 624 6.09 21.39 -18.06
C ASN A 624 4.61 21.52 -17.68
N PHE A 625 3.92 22.54 -18.18
CA PHE A 625 2.50 22.78 -17.95
C PHE A 625 1.78 23.11 -19.25
N LEU A 626 0.57 22.58 -19.38
CA LEU A 626 -0.41 23.10 -20.36
C LEU A 626 -0.96 24.41 -19.79
N LEU A 627 -0.75 25.52 -20.50
CA LEU A 627 -1.20 26.85 -20.08
C LEU A 627 -2.61 27.12 -20.62
N LEU A 628 -3.56 27.44 -19.73
CA LEU A 628 -4.95 27.77 -20.04
C LEU A 628 -5.37 29.10 -19.41
#